data_93aa13b439eaffea1d15a85fc3a7bbbd
#
_entry.id   93aa13b439eaffea1d15a85fc3a7bbbd
#
_cell.length_a   1.000
_cell.length_b   1.000
_cell.length_c   1.000
_cell.angle_alpha   90.00
_cell.angle_beta   90.00
_cell.angle_gamma   90.00
#
_symmetry.space_group_name_H-M   'P 1'
#
loop_
_entity.id
_entity.type
_entity.pdbx_description
1 polymer ?
#
loop_
_entity_poly.entity_id
_entity_poly.type
_entity_poly.pdbx_seq_one_letter_code
_entity_poly.pdbx_strand_id
1 'polypeptide(L)'
;MKKKNKAIYLLFLMPFVYFATACFVVWLVKTSGIYPSGSDTMYHVYRGDYVYNAIKSGNWYPLYDPAWYNGVEILRYWSPFPAYVMAFCQYLAGGSQFGAYLFYIGGVCFLGACVWPFIGRGFNRPYLGCLLYTS
;
A
#
# COMPACT_ATOMS: atom_id res chain seq x y z
N MET A 1 -35.75 -6.03 -15.83
CA MET A 1 -34.50 -5.86 -16.58
C MET A 1 -33.71 -4.58 -16.24
N LYS A 2 -34.30 -3.41 -16.04
CA LYS A 2 -33.57 -2.14 -15.74
C LYS A 2 -32.72 -2.14 -14.46
N LYS A 3 -33.07 -2.89 -13.42
CA LYS A 3 -32.34 -2.92 -12.13
C LYS A 3 -31.00 -3.66 -12.21
N LYS A 4 -30.93 -4.69 -13.07
CA LYS A 4 -29.72 -5.51 -13.26
C LYS A 4 -28.62 -4.74 -14.00
N ASN A 5 -29.00 -3.88 -14.96
CA ASN A 5 -28.03 -3.09 -15.73
C ASN A 5 -27.39 -1.97 -14.88
N LYS A 6 -28.14 -1.31 -13.97
CA LYS A 6 -27.58 -0.30 -13.06
C LYS A 6 -26.51 -0.88 -12.13
N ALA A 7 -26.70 -2.10 -11.64
CA ALA A 7 -25.71 -2.75 -10.78
C ALA A 7 -24.42 -3.08 -11.52
N ILE A 8 -24.50 -3.42 -12.80
CA ILE A 8 -23.33 -3.70 -13.65
C ILE A 8 -22.55 -2.41 -13.92
N TYR A 9 -23.22 -1.30 -14.27
CA TYR A 9 -22.55 0.00 -14.49
C TYR A 9 -21.84 0.51 -13.24
N LEU A 10 -22.46 0.39 -12.06
CA LEU A 10 -21.84 0.74 -10.79
C LEU A 10 -20.59 -0.10 -10.52
N LEU A 11 -20.59 -1.38 -10.89
CA LEU A 11 -19.47 -2.27 -10.69
C LEU A 11 -18.24 -1.87 -11.51
N PHE A 12 -18.46 -1.37 -12.73
CA PHE A 12 -17.40 -0.85 -13.58
C PHE A 12 -16.96 0.57 -13.21
N LEU A 13 -17.86 1.39 -12.68
CA LEU A 13 -17.55 2.77 -12.27
C LEU A 13 -16.74 2.81 -10.97
N MET A 14 -17.01 1.90 -10.03
CA MET A 14 -16.35 1.87 -8.71
C MET A 14 -14.81 1.82 -8.77
N PRO A 15 -14.17 0.97 -9.59
CA PRO A 15 -12.71 0.95 -9.70
C PRO A 15 -12.12 2.30 -10.13
N PHE A 16 -12.80 3.04 -10.99
CA PHE A 16 -12.36 4.39 -11.40
C PHE A 16 -12.45 5.40 -10.25
N VAL A 17 -13.52 5.34 -9.46
CA VAL A 17 -13.67 6.18 -8.26
C VAL A 17 -12.58 5.86 -7.25
N TYR A 18 -12.31 4.59 -7.00
CA TYR A 18 -11.25 4.16 -6.08
C TYR A 18 -9.87 4.55 -6.57
N PHE A 19 -9.61 4.42 -7.87
CA PHE A 19 -8.36 4.88 -8.45
C PHE A 19 -8.20 6.40 -8.31
N ALA A 20 -9.23 7.17 -8.60
CA ALA A 20 -9.20 8.63 -8.43
C ALA A 20 -8.97 9.03 -6.96
N THR A 21 -9.59 8.33 -6.01
CA THR A 21 -9.39 8.55 -4.58
C THR A 21 -7.94 8.22 -4.16
N ALA A 22 -7.41 7.09 -4.62
CA ALA A 22 -6.02 6.73 -4.35
C ALA A 22 -5.04 7.77 -4.93
N CYS A 23 -5.27 8.22 -6.17
CA CYS A 23 -4.48 9.29 -6.79
C CYS A 23 -4.56 10.60 -6.00
N PHE A 24 -5.74 10.95 -5.50
CA PHE A 24 -5.93 12.14 -4.67
C PHE A 24 -5.14 12.06 -3.34
N VAL A 25 -5.19 10.92 -2.65
CA VAL A 25 -4.40 10.68 -1.43
C VAL A 25 -2.90 10.79 -1.73
N VAL A 26 -2.44 10.13 -2.79
CA VAL A 26 -1.03 10.21 -3.22
C VAL A 26 -0.63 11.65 -3.56
N TRP A 27 -1.50 12.39 -4.23
CA TRP A 27 -1.26 13.80 -4.55
C TRP A 27 -1.14 14.66 -3.29
N LEU A 28 -2.02 14.48 -2.30
CA LEU A 28 -1.96 15.19 -1.01
C LEU A 28 -0.62 14.93 -0.29
N VAL A 29 -0.21 13.66 -0.19
CA VAL A 29 1.05 13.30 0.45
C VAL A 29 2.25 13.82 -0.33
N LYS A 30 2.21 13.74 -1.66
CA LYS A 30 3.27 14.26 -2.53
C LYS A 30 3.44 15.77 -2.39
N THR A 31 2.33 16.52 -2.33
CA THR A 31 2.37 17.99 -2.21
C THR A 31 2.81 18.43 -0.83
N SER A 32 2.53 17.67 0.23
CA SER A 32 3.05 17.97 1.57
C SER A 32 4.58 17.80 1.65
N GLY A 33 5.16 16.92 0.83
CA GLY A 33 6.59 16.60 0.85
C GLY A 33 7.06 15.89 2.12
N ILE A 34 6.13 15.52 3.00
CA ILE A 34 6.41 14.95 4.33
C ILE A 34 5.70 13.61 4.44
N TYR A 35 6.37 12.62 5.06
CA TYR A 35 5.69 11.39 5.45
C TYR A 35 4.59 11.71 6.47
N PRO A 36 3.37 11.19 6.30
CA PRO A 36 2.33 11.32 7.31
C PRO A 36 2.84 10.86 8.67
N SER A 37 2.52 11.63 9.70
CA SER A 37 2.93 11.32 11.08
C SER A 37 2.33 10.00 11.53
N GLY A 38 3.19 9.10 11.99
CA GLY A 38 2.83 7.80 12.55
C GLY A 38 4.06 7.19 13.16
N SER A 39 3.95 6.53 14.31
CA SER A 39 5.09 5.99 15.05
C SER A 39 5.93 5.03 14.20
N ASP A 40 5.30 4.27 13.31
CA ASP A 40 5.93 3.18 12.60
C ASP A 40 6.21 3.46 11.12
N THR A 41 5.74 4.60 10.59
CA THR A 41 5.89 4.94 9.15
C THR A 41 7.35 4.91 8.72
N MET A 42 8.22 5.60 9.45
CA MET A 42 9.64 5.68 9.12
C MET A 42 10.33 4.32 9.24
N TYR A 43 9.91 3.51 10.21
CA TYR A 43 10.44 2.16 10.38
C TYR A 43 10.08 1.24 9.19
N HIS A 44 8.84 1.31 8.70
CA HIS A 44 8.44 0.54 7.53
C HIS A 44 9.16 0.99 6.26
N VAL A 45 9.35 2.30 6.08
CA VAL A 45 10.13 2.85 4.95
C VAL A 45 11.58 2.37 5.02
N TYR A 46 12.20 2.46 6.21
CA TYR A 46 13.56 1.98 6.43
C TYR A 46 13.72 0.49 6.10
N ARG A 47 12.81 -0.37 6.58
CA ARG A 47 12.85 -1.81 6.28
C ARG A 47 12.74 -2.10 4.78
N GLY A 48 11.87 -1.37 4.09
CA GLY A 48 11.76 -1.48 2.63
C GLY A 48 13.04 -1.10 1.92
N ASP A 49 13.65 0.00 2.30
CA ASP A 49 14.94 0.46 1.74
C ASP A 49 16.08 -0.53 2.03
N TYR A 50 16.13 -1.04 3.25
CA TYR A 50 17.11 -2.05 3.63
C TYR A 50 17.01 -3.30 2.75
N VAL A 51 15.80 -3.84 2.56
CA VAL A 51 15.56 -5.00 1.68
C VAL A 51 15.89 -4.66 0.23
N TYR A 52 15.52 -3.47 -0.25
CA TYR A 52 15.83 -3.02 -1.61
C TYR A 52 17.34 -3.01 -1.88
N ASN A 53 18.12 -2.42 -0.97
CA ASN A 53 19.57 -2.34 -1.10
C ASN A 53 20.25 -3.71 -0.98
N ALA A 54 19.74 -4.57 -0.10
CA ALA A 54 20.21 -5.95 0.05
C ALA A 54 19.99 -6.77 -1.23
N ILE A 55 18.81 -6.67 -1.84
CA ILE A 55 18.51 -7.34 -3.12
C ILE A 55 19.46 -6.85 -4.21
N LYS A 56 19.73 -5.55 -4.29
CA LYS A 56 20.69 -5.00 -5.26
C LYS A 56 22.10 -5.54 -5.09
N SER A 57 22.50 -5.86 -3.87
CA SER A 57 23.80 -6.50 -3.58
C SER A 57 23.79 -8.02 -3.74
N GLY A 58 22.68 -8.63 -4.18
CA GLY A 58 22.53 -10.06 -4.38
C GLY A 58 22.05 -10.83 -3.15
N ASN A 59 21.78 -10.15 -2.02
CA ASN A 59 21.26 -10.78 -0.81
C ASN A 59 19.72 -10.67 -0.80
N TRP A 60 19.06 -11.76 -1.18
CA TRP A 60 17.60 -11.81 -1.29
C TRP A 60 16.86 -11.94 0.04
N TYR A 61 17.54 -12.36 1.10
CA TYR A 61 16.96 -12.49 2.43
C TYR A 61 17.94 -11.98 3.50
N PRO A 62 18.04 -10.66 3.68
CA PRO A 62 18.95 -10.08 4.65
C PRO A 62 18.42 -10.35 6.06
N LEU A 63 19.19 -11.10 6.86
CA LEU A 63 18.79 -11.48 8.21
C LEU A 63 19.16 -10.44 9.26
N TYR A 64 20.32 -9.78 9.10
CA TYR A 64 20.91 -8.97 10.15
C TYR A 64 21.29 -7.58 9.63
N ASP A 65 20.77 -6.56 10.28
CA ASP A 65 21.11 -5.16 10.04
C ASP A 65 21.98 -4.63 11.19
N PRO A 66 23.27 -4.36 10.96
CA PRO A 66 24.17 -3.84 11.99
C PRO A 66 23.91 -2.38 12.33
N ALA A 67 23.23 -1.61 11.48
CA ALA A 67 23.02 -0.18 11.64
C ALA A 67 21.86 0.17 12.58
N TRP A 68 20.98 -0.78 12.89
CA TRP A 68 19.80 -0.57 13.71
C TRP A 68 20.00 -1.18 15.11
N TYR A 69 19.88 -0.36 16.17
CA TYR A 69 19.96 -0.78 17.58
C TYR A 69 21.16 -1.68 17.92
N ASN A 70 22.35 -1.39 17.42
CA ASN A 70 23.56 -2.22 17.56
C ASN A 70 23.46 -3.61 16.91
N GLY A 71 22.53 -3.77 15.99
CA GLY A 71 22.29 -4.99 15.26
C GLY A 71 20.97 -5.67 15.60
N VAL A 72 20.15 -5.88 14.58
CA VAL A 72 18.84 -6.53 14.74
C VAL A 72 18.54 -7.43 13.56
N GLU A 73 17.85 -8.53 13.82
CA GLU A 73 17.29 -9.40 12.79
C GLU A 73 15.97 -8.82 12.27
N ILE A 74 16.09 -7.89 11.32
CA ILE A 74 15.01 -6.98 10.91
C ILE A 74 13.79 -7.69 10.32
N LEU A 75 13.98 -8.88 9.73
CA LEU A 75 12.89 -9.67 9.11
C LEU A 75 12.38 -10.81 9.98
N ARG A 76 12.97 -11.04 11.17
CA ARG A 76 12.60 -12.17 12.01
C ARG A 76 11.35 -11.93 12.83
N TYR A 77 11.23 -10.74 13.42
CA TYR A 77 10.18 -10.42 14.40
C TYR A 77 8.94 -9.79 13.76
N TRP A 78 9.02 -9.41 12.49
CA TRP A 78 7.94 -8.77 11.75
C TRP A 78 7.73 -9.49 10.42
N SER A 79 6.48 -9.54 9.96
CA SER A 79 6.22 -10.12 8.63
C SER A 79 7.14 -9.49 7.58
N PRO A 80 7.91 -10.26 6.85
CA PRO A 80 8.81 -9.74 5.81
C PRO A 80 8.06 -9.23 4.58
N PHE A 81 6.86 -9.74 4.31
CA PHE A 81 6.10 -9.44 3.10
C PHE A 81 5.92 -7.93 2.84
N PRO A 82 5.49 -7.08 3.81
CA PRO A 82 5.37 -5.64 3.56
C PRO A 82 6.70 -4.97 3.18
N ALA A 83 7.83 -5.43 3.72
CA ALA A 83 9.15 -4.89 3.39
C ALA A 83 9.53 -5.19 1.94
N TYR A 84 9.24 -6.40 1.45
CA TYR A 84 9.46 -6.75 0.03
C TYR A 84 8.52 -5.98 -0.91
N VAL A 85 7.26 -5.78 -0.53
CA VAL A 85 6.33 -4.93 -1.32
C VAL A 85 6.86 -3.51 -1.39
N MET A 86 7.35 -2.95 -0.27
CA MET A 86 7.94 -1.62 -0.25
C MET A 86 9.22 -1.55 -1.11
N ALA A 87 10.09 -2.56 -1.05
CA ALA A 87 11.28 -2.65 -1.88
C ALA A 87 10.92 -2.72 -3.38
N PHE A 88 9.89 -3.46 -3.74
CA PHE A 88 9.36 -3.49 -5.11
C PHE A 88 8.82 -2.12 -5.54
N CYS A 89 8.07 -1.44 -4.68
CA CYS A 89 7.63 -0.06 -4.94
C CYS A 89 8.82 0.88 -5.13
N GLN A 90 9.92 0.69 -4.38
CA GLN A 90 11.14 1.48 -4.52
C GLN A 90 11.82 1.24 -5.87
N TYR A 91 11.84 0.00 -6.33
CA TYR A 91 12.31 -0.32 -7.68
C TYR A 91 11.50 0.41 -8.75
N LEU A 92 10.16 0.40 -8.66
CA LEU A 92 9.26 1.13 -9.56
C LEU A 92 9.47 2.65 -9.49
N ALA A 93 9.83 3.16 -8.32
CA ALA A 93 10.09 4.58 -8.08
C ALA A 93 11.52 5.03 -8.48
N GLY A 94 12.29 4.18 -9.18
CA GLY A 94 13.65 4.49 -9.58
C GLY A 94 14.64 4.62 -8.42
N GLY A 95 14.38 3.95 -7.29
CA GLY A 95 15.23 3.97 -6.08
C GLY A 95 14.84 5.01 -5.04
N SER A 96 13.84 5.85 -5.29
CA SER A 96 13.38 6.87 -4.34
C SER A 96 12.57 6.24 -3.20
N GLN A 97 13.00 6.44 -1.95
CA GLN A 97 12.27 6.00 -0.75
C GLN A 97 10.90 6.68 -0.63
N PHE A 98 10.84 8.00 -0.84
CA PHE A 98 9.59 8.74 -0.81
C PHE A 98 8.65 8.31 -1.94
N GLY A 99 9.20 8.09 -3.14
CA GLY A 99 8.46 7.52 -4.27
C GLY A 99 7.91 6.13 -3.95
N ALA A 100 8.69 5.26 -3.30
CA ALA A 100 8.25 3.94 -2.84
C ALA A 100 7.05 4.03 -1.91
N TYR A 101 7.11 4.95 -0.95
CA TYR A 101 6.01 5.19 -0.02
C TYR A 101 4.73 5.65 -0.75
N LEU A 102 4.85 6.55 -1.73
CA LEU A 102 3.70 7.00 -2.54
C LEU A 102 3.07 5.85 -3.33
N PHE A 103 3.87 4.98 -3.96
CA PHE A 103 3.37 3.80 -4.66
C PHE A 103 2.72 2.81 -3.69
N TYR A 104 3.32 2.59 -2.53
CA TYR A 104 2.80 1.69 -1.51
C TYR A 104 1.43 2.15 -0.98
N ILE A 105 1.33 3.41 -0.53
CA ILE A 105 0.08 3.95 0.01
C ILE A 105 -1.03 3.99 -1.05
N GLY A 106 -0.69 4.41 -2.29
CA GLY A 106 -1.63 4.40 -3.40
C GLY A 106 -2.14 3.00 -3.73
N GLY A 107 -1.23 2.02 -3.77
CA GLY A 107 -1.56 0.61 -4.00
C GLY A 107 -2.44 0.03 -2.90
N VAL A 108 -2.11 0.26 -1.63
CA VAL A 108 -2.90 -0.22 -0.48
C VAL A 108 -4.29 0.42 -0.46
N CYS A 109 -4.39 1.73 -0.69
CA CYS A 109 -5.67 2.44 -0.78
C CYS A 109 -6.53 1.89 -1.92
N PHE A 110 -5.96 1.72 -3.11
CA PHE A 110 -6.69 1.22 -4.27
C PHE A 110 -7.15 -0.24 -4.09
N LEU A 111 -6.24 -1.14 -3.70
CA LEU A 111 -6.54 -2.56 -3.51
C LEU A 111 -7.53 -2.76 -2.36
N GLY A 112 -7.34 -2.06 -1.24
CA GLY A 112 -8.26 -2.08 -0.11
C GLY A 112 -9.67 -1.66 -0.53
N ALA A 113 -9.79 -0.56 -1.26
CA ALA A 113 -11.07 -0.09 -1.78
C ALA A 113 -11.72 -1.12 -2.73
N CYS A 114 -10.94 -1.80 -3.56
CA CYS A 114 -11.45 -2.83 -4.47
C CYS A 114 -11.99 -4.08 -3.74
N VAL A 115 -11.41 -4.44 -2.58
CA VAL A 115 -11.82 -5.64 -1.82
C VAL A 115 -13.17 -5.44 -1.13
N TRP A 116 -13.47 -4.25 -0.61
CA TRP A 116 -14.68 -3.97 0.16
C TRP A 116 -16.01 -4.31 -0.55
N PRO A 117 -16.20 -4.01 -1.85
CA PRO A 117 -17.42 -4.41 -2.56
C PRO A 117 -17.62 -5.93 -2.63
N PHE A 118 -16.53 -6.71 -2.70
CA PHE A 118 -16.63 -8.18 -2.68
C PHE A 118 -17.06 -8.69 -1.31
N ILE A 119 -16.52 -8.12 -0.23
CA ILE A 119 -16.95 -8.43 1.13
C ILE A 119 -18.42 -8.08 1.32
N GLY A 120 -18.83 -6.87 0.90
CA GLY A 120 -20.22 -6.41 1.00
C GLY A 120 -21.21 -7.29 0.24
N ARG A 121 -20.79 -7.92 -0.87
CA ARG A 121 -21.60 -8.92 -1.60
C ARG A 121 -21.84 -10.18 -0.79
N GLY A 122 -20.83 -10.67 -0.05
CA GLY A 122 -20.98 -11.82 0.83
C GLY A 122 -22.08 -11.62 1.89
N PHE A 123 -22.31 -10.37 2.30
CA PHE A 123 -23.37 -9.98 3.22
C PHE A 123 -24.67 -9.53 2.54
N ASN A 124 -24.85 -9.75 1.24
CA ASN A 124 -25.97 -9.26 0.43
C ASN A 124 -26.20 -7.72 0.47
N ARG A 125 -25.16 -6.96 0.84
CA ARG A 125 -25.22 -5.50 0.97
C ARG A 125 -23.98 -4.85 0.32
N PRO A 126 -23.83 -4.91 -1.02
CA PRO A 126 -22.63 -4.41 -1.71
C PRO A 126 -22.34 -2.92 -1.46
N TYR A 127 -23.37 -2.13 -1.16
CA TYR A 127 -23.20 -0.69 -0.92
C TYR A 127 -22.65 -0.36 0.48
N LEU A 128 -22.83 -1.23 1.49
CA LEU A 128 -22.24 -1.03 2.81
C LEU A 128 -20.71 -1.17 2.77
N GLY A 129 -20.16 -2.00 1.89
CA GLY A 129 -18.71 -2.11 1.70
C GLY A 129 -18.08 -0.79 1.25
N CYS A 130 -18.80 0.01 0.46
CA CYS A 130 -18.31 1.33 0.02
C CYS A 130 -18.34 2.37 1.16
N LEU A 131 -19.37 2.32 2.04
CA LEU A 131 -19.51 3.25 3.16
C LEU A 131 -18.52 2.98 4.30
N LEU A 132 -18.21 1.71 4.57
CA LEU A 132 -17.27 1.32 5.63
C LEU A 132 -15.82 1.71 5.33
N TYR A 133 -15.48 1.95 4.07
CA TYR A 133 -14.14 2.42 3.71
C TYR A 133 -13.96 3.92 3.93
N THR A 134 -15.06 4.69 4.00
CA THR A 134 -15.04 6.16 4.12
C THR A 134 -15.28 6.65 5.55
N SER A 135 -15.54 5.76 6.50
CA SER A 135 -15.68 6.05 7.93
C SER A 135 -14.41 5.68 8.70
#